data_a712b387962d98f44c5add4850efcd37
#
_entry.id   a712b387962d98f44c5add4850efcd37
#
_cell.length_a   1.000
_cell.length_b   1.000
_cell.length_c   1.000
_cell.angle_alpha   90.00
_cell.angle_beta   90.00
_cell.angle_gamma   90.00
#
_symmetry.space_group_name_H-M   'P 1'
#
loop_
_entity.id
_entity.type
_entity.pdbx_description
1 polymer ?
#
loop_
_entity_poly.entity_id
_entity_poly.type
_entity_poly.pdbx_seq_one_letter_code
_entity_poly.pdbx_strand_id
1 'polypeptide(L)'
;MGLVGAACAPLCAFADGDTAQTIVMVRHGEKPDQGLGQLSCQGLNRALALPRVIETKFGRPDAIFAPDPAKQKNDRGTKYDYVRPLATIEPTAIYFGLPVNASLGFKDIDKLADSLLSPNYRSSVVVVAWEHALVEETARRIVKRLGGDASSVPKWASADFDSIYVVRVTRRAGTSVASFAVEREGLNGQSTACPVR
;
A
#
# COMPACT_ATOMS: atom_id res chain seq x y z
N MET A 1 -21.89 3.15 -63.84
CA MET A 1 -22.26 2.72 -62.49
C MET A 1 -21.05 2.02 -61.87
N GLY A 2 -20.29 2.76 -61.08
CA GLY A 2 -19.09 2.22 -60.41
C GLY A 2 -19.39 1.93 -58.97
N LEU A 3 -19.18 0.71 -58.53
CA LEU A 3 -19.24 0.29 -57.12
C LEU A 3 -17.95 0.73 -56.44
N VAL A 4 -18.10 1.59 -55.43
CA VAL A 4 -17.02 1.94 -54.47
C VAL A 4 -17.07 0.91 -53.33
N GLY A 5 -16.12 -0.01 -53.32
CA GLY A 5 -15.94 -0.95 -52.23
C GLY A 5 -15.27 -0.25 -51.04
N ALA A 6 -15.97 -0.10 -49.93
CA ALA A 6 -15.40 0.35 -48.66
C ALA A 6 -14.56 -0.76 -48.05
N ALA A 7 -13.24 -0.57 -48.04
CA ALA A 7 -12.32 -1.45 -47.32
C ALA A 7 -12.43 -1.13 -45.81
N CYS A 8 -13.01 -2.06 -45.06
CA CYS A 8 -13.00 -2.03 -43.60
C CYS A 8 -11.61 -2.47 -43.10
N ALA A 9 -10.80 -1.52 -42.63
CA ALA A 9 -9.51 -1.84 -42.00
C ALA A 9 -9.80 -2.46 -40.63
N PRO A 10 -9.16 -3.58 -40.27
CA PRO A 10 -9.27 -4.14 -38.91
C PRO A 10 -8.66 -3.18 -37.89
N LEU A 11 -9.43 -2.79 -36.88
CA LEU A 11 -8.88 -2.17 -35.68
C LEU A 11 -7.92 -3.19 -35.06
N CYS A 12 -6.62 -2.91 -35.16
CA CYS A 12 -5.62 -3.64 -34.36
C CYS A 12 -5.91 -3.30 -32.90
N ALA A 13 -6.49 -4.24 -32.14
CA ALA A 13 -6.48 -4.21 -30.71
C ALA A 13 -4.99 -4.26 -30.28
N PHE A 14 -4.49 -3.18 -29.69
CA PHE A 14 -3.18 -3.19 -29.06
C PHE A 14 -3.20 -4.27 -27.99
N ALA A 15 -2.37 -5.30 -28.14
CA ALA A 15 -2.14 -6.26 -27.08
C ALA A 15 -1.64 -5.47 -25.86
N ASP A 16 -2.29 -5.67 -24.70
CA ASP A 16 -1.81 -5.14 -23.43
C ASP A 16 -0.35 -5.60 -23.28
N GLY A 17 0.61 -4.68 -23.42
CA GLY A 17 2.03 -4.99 -23.25
C GLY A 17 2.28 -5.55 -21.86
N ASP A 18 3.33 -6.36 -21.70
CA ASP A 18 3.76 -6.89 -20.41
C ASP A 18 3.89 -5.77 -19.38
N THR A 19 3.23 -5.90 -18.23
CA THR A 19 3.27 -4.91 -17.15
C THR A 19 3.66 -5.55 -15.83
N ALA A 20 4.40 -4.79 -15.01
CA ALA A 20 4.78 -5.17 -13.67
C ALA A 20 4.35 -4.09 -12.66
N GLN A 21 3.59 -4.49 -11.66
CA GLN A 21 3.15 -3.63 -10.58
C GLN A 21 3.78 -4.10 -9.27
N THR A 22 4.23 -3.16 -8.43
CA THR A 22 4.72 -3.46 -7.08
C THR A 22 3.82 -2.75 -6.06
N ILE A 23 3.17 -3.51 -5.19
CA ILE A 23 2.36 -3.01 -4.09
C ILE A 23 3.17 -3.21 -2.81
N VAL A 24 3.58 -2.12 -2.19
CA VAL A 24 4.40 -2.05 -0.98
C VAL A 24 3.49 -1.69 0.18
N MET A 25 3.34 -2.56 1.15
CA MET A 25 2.44 -2.34 2.27
C MET A 25 3.22 -2.32 3.57
N VAL A 26 3.12 -1.22 4.30
CA VAL A 26 3.71 -1.02 5.62
C VAL A 26 2.62 -0.91 6.69
N ARG A 27 2.96 -1.27 7.90
CA ARG A 27 2.15 -1.00 9.07
C ARG A 27 2.35 0.45 9.51
N HIS A 28 1.32 1.07 10.12
CA HIS A 28 1.55 2.33 10.84
C HIS A 28 2.63 2.18 11.93
N GLY A 29 3.36 3.24 12.21
CA GLY A 29 4.40 3.30 13.25
C GLY A 29 3.86 3.03 14.66
N GLU A 30 4.75 2.98 15.63
CA GLU A 30 4.47 2.73 17.03
C GLU A 30 3.45 3.73 17.58
N LYS A 31 2.62 3.27 18.50
CA LYS A 31 1.57 4.08 19.14
C LYS A 31 1.83 4.24 20.62
N PRO A 32 1.34 5.33 21.25
CA PRO A 32 1.41 5.49 22.69
C PRO A 32 0.54 4.44 23.40
N ASP A 33 0.83 4.18 24.66
CA ASP A 33 0.08 3.18 25.45
C ASP A 33 -1.42 3.53 25.55
N GLN A 34 -1.76 4.80 25.59
CA GLN A 34 -3.15 5.28 25.60
C GLN A 34 -3.86 5.07 24.25
N GLY A 35 -3.12 4.81 23.16
CA GLY A 35 -3.64 4.66 21.81
C GLY A 35 -3.86 5.99 21.10
N LEU A 36 -4.81 6.79 21.52
CA LEU A 36 -5.14 8.15 21.05
C LEU A 36 -5.35 8.30 19.53
N GLY A 37 -5.45 7.21 18.77
CA GLY A 37 -5.48 7.25 17.31
C GLY A 37 -4.19 7.72 16.64
N GLN A 38 -3.14 8.08 17.40
CA GLN A 38 -1.91 8.74 16.95
C GLN A 38 -0.67 7.85 17.02
N LEU A 39 0.45 8.35 16.48
CA LEU A 39 1.79 7.78 16.68
C LEU A 39 2.36 8.19 18.05
N SER A 40 3.25 7.36 18.59
CA SER A 40 4.21 7.78 19.61
C SER A 40 5.35 8.58 18.98
N CYS A 41 6.23 9.18 19.81
CA CYS A 41 7.44 9.83 19.30
C CYS A 41 8.33 8.84 18.54
N GLN A 42 8.41 7.58 18.99
CA GLN A 42 9.12 6.52 18.28
C GLN A 42 8.50 6.26 16.90
N GLY A 43 7.18 6.17 16.81
CA GLY A 43 6.47 6.00 15.54
C GLY A 43 6.63 7.20 14.61
N LEU A 44 6.71 8.42 15.17
CA LEU A 44 7.00 9.63 14.38
C LEU A 44 8.43 9.60 13.82
N ASN A 45 9.43 9.21 14.64
CA ASN A 45 10.81 9.03 14.16
C ASN A 45 10.90 7.98 13.06
N ARG A 46 10.19 6.85 13.18
CA ARG A 46 10.06 5.85 12.10
C ARG A 46 9.47 6.47 10.83
N ALA A 47 8.36 7.19 10.95
CA ALA A 47 7.70 7.84 9.84
C ALA A 47 8.63 8.82 9.08
N LEU A 48 9.45 9.57 9.81
CA LEU A 48 10.44 10.49 9.22
C LEU A 48 11.60 9.78 8.53
N ALA A 49 11.94 8.55 8.94
CA ALA A 49 12.99 7.75 8.32
C ALA A 49 12.50 6.91 7.12
N LEU A 50 11.20 6.60 7.07
CA LEU A 50 10.59 5.72 6.07
C LEU A 50 10.79 6.16 4.60
N PRO A 51 10.80 7.47 4.24
CA PRO A 51 11.00 7.90 2.86
C PRO A 51 12.27 7.33 2.22
N ARG A 52 13.39 7.30 2.95
CA ARG A 52 14.68 6.77 2.47
C ARG A 52 14.64 5.26 2.27
N VAL A 53 13.91 4.54 3.11
CA VAL A 53 13.71 3.09 2.97
C VAL A 53 12.94 2.80 1.68
N ILE A 54 11.84 3.51 1.44
CA ILE A 54 11.03 3.35 0.23
C ILE A 54 11.86 3.68 -1.01
N GLU A 55 12.57 4.81 -1.01
CA GLU A 55 13.43 5.23 -2.13
C GLU A 55 14.49 4.16 -2.47
N THR A 56 15.19 3.68 -1.44
CA THR A 56 16.31 2.74 -1.63
C THR A 56 15.84 1.37 -2.13
N LYS A 57 14.69 0.88 -1.63
CA LYS A 57 14.21 -0.47 -1.92
C LYS A 57 13.32 -0.56 -3.15
N PHE A 58 12.51 0.45 -3.40
CA PHE A 58 11.44 0.40 -4.40
C PHE A 58 11.50 1.55 -5.40
N GLY A 59 12.37 2.54 -5.18
CA GLY A 59 12.41 3.76 -5.99
C GLY A 59 11.28 4.73 -5.63
N ARG A 60 11.01 5.66 -6.56
CA ARG A 60 9.92 6.64 -6.41
C ARG A 60 8.57 5.94 -6.56
N PRO A 61 7.63 6.08 -5.60
CA PRO A 61 6.26 5.63 -5.77
C PRO A 61 5.52 6.44 -6.83
N ASP A 62 4.51 5.82 -7.44
CA ASP A 62 3.54 6.47 -8.34
C ASP A 62 2.28 6.88 -7.59
N ALA A 63 1.93 6.16 -6.52
CA ALA A 63 0.77 6.44 -5.68
C ALA A 63 0.97 6.03 -4.23
N ILE A 64 0.30 6.73 -3.33
CA ILE A 64 0.35 6.49 -1.89
C ILE A 64 -1.07 6.39 -1.34
N PHE A 65 -1.32 5.40 -0.47
CA PHE A 65 -2.61 5.17 0.17
C PHE A 65 -2.48 5.12 1.69
N ALA A 66 -3.47 5.72 2.35
CA ALA A 66 -3.73 5.56 3.78
C ALA A 66 -5.25 5.50 4.00
N PRO A 67 -5.76 5.00 5.13
CA PRO A 67 -7.19 5.05 5.41
C PRO A 67 -7.65 6.47 5.73
N ASP A 68 -8.96 6.73 5.48
CA ASP A 68 -9.64 7.94 5.91
C ASP A 68 -9.48 8.14 7.43
N PRO A 69 -8.75 9.18 7.87
CA PRO A 69 -8.47 9.41 9.29
C PRO A 69 -9.74 9.73 10.09
N ALA A 70 -10.80 10.24 9.46
CA ALA A 70 -12.07 10.54 10.12
C ALA A 70 -12.85 9.27 10.51
N LYS A 71 -12.46 8.09 10.00
CA LYS A 71 -13.06 6.82 10.42
C LYS A 71 -12.48 6.38 11.75
N GLN A 72 -13.29 6.50 12.79
CA GLN A 72 -12.86 6.24 14.16
C GLN A 72 -12.55 4.76 14.42
N LYS A 73 -11.47 4.51 15.14
CA LYS A 73 -11.08 3.20 15.66
C LYS A 73 -11.09 3.19 17.18
N ASN A 74 -11.54 2.08 17.75
CA ASN A 74 -11.45 1.87 19.20
C ASN A 74 -9.98 1.62 19.59
N ASP A 75 -9.47 2.43 20.50
CA ASP A 75 -8.19 2.27 21.16
C ASP A 75 -8.44 2.24 22.68
N ARG A 76 -8.27 1.07 23.30
CA ARG A 76 -8.46 0.84 24.74
C ARG A 76 -9.82 1.34 25.29
N GLY A 77 -10.89 1.06 24.56
CA GLY A 77 -12.25 1.39 24.97
C GLY A 77 -12.75 2.76 24.50
N THR A 78 -11.88 3.65 24.03
CA THR A 78 -12.24 4.97 23.51
C THR A 78 -12.12 5.00 21.98
N LYS A 79 -13.06 5.67 21.32
CA LYS A 79 -12.99 5.89 19.86
C LYS A 79 -12.21 7.17 19.59
N TYR A 80 -11.24 7.08 18.70
CA TYR A 80 -10.46 8.20 18.20
C TYR A 80 -10.43 8.19 16.68
N ASP A 81 -10.25 9.35 16.07
CA ASP A 81 -9.91 9.46 14.66
C ASP A 81 -8.62 8.67 14.37
N TYR A 82 -8.63 7.88 13.29
CA TYR A 82 -7.56 6.91 13.03
C TYR A 82 -6.42 7.53 12.22
N VAL A 83 -5.69 8.45 12.84
CA VAL A 83 -4.67 9.28 12.18
C VAL A 83 -3.35 8.52 11.93
N ARG A 84 -3.02 7.50 12.72
CA ARG A 84 -1.71 6.80 12.69
C ARG A 84 -1.20 6.43 11.30
N PRO A 85 -1.99 5.75 10.44
CA PRO A 85 -1.47 5.34 9.13
C PRO A 85 -1.15 6.54 8.23
N LEU A 86 -2.00 7.55 8.23
CA LEU A 86 -1.74 8.80 7.50
C LEU A 86 -0.47 9.46 8.02
N ALA A 87 -0.33 9.67 9.33
CA ALA A 87 0.85 10.25 9.94
C ALA A 87 2.14 9.45 9.69
N THR A 88 2.02 8.12 9.48
CA THR A 88 3.17 7.29 9.12
C THR A 88 3.66 7.56 7.70
N ILE A 89 2.73 7.75 6.75
CA ILE A 89 3.09 7.82 5.33
C ILE A 89 3.21 9.26 4.80
N GLU A 90 2.67 10.23 5.52
CA GLU A 90 2.70 11.64 5.12
C GLU A 90 4.12 12.17 4.87
N PRO A 91 5.15 11.88 5.70
CA PRO A 91 6.52 12.27 5.39
C PRO A 91 7.03 11.69 4.06
N THR A 92 6.61 10.46 3.71
CA THR A 92 6.95 9.83 2.42
C THR A 92 6.25 10.56 1.27
N ALA A 93 4.98 10.90 1.43
CA ALA A 93 4.23 11.65 0.44
C ALA A 93 4.84 13.04 0.18
N ILE A 94 5.19 13.75 1.24
CA ILE A 94 5.87 15.06 1.16
C ILE A 94 7.23 14.92 0.45
N TYR A 95 8.03 13.91 0.84
CA TYR A 95 9.36 13.68 0.26
C TYR A 95 9.31 13.47 -1.26
N PHE A 96 8.32 12.73 -1.75
CA PHE A 96 8.16 12.46 -3.18
C PHE A 96 7.28 13.48 -3.91
N GLY A 97 6.67 14.43 -3.21
CA GLY A 97 5.74 15.40 -3.79
C GLY A 97 4.48 14.74 -4.36
N LEU A 98 3.91 13.76 -3.63
CA LEU A 98 2.73 13.01 -4.03
C LEU A 98 1.55 13.26 -3.09
N PRO A 99 0.30 13.27 -3.59
CA PRO A 99 -0.87 13.25 -2.73
C PRO A 99 -1.03 11.89 -2.05
N VAL A 100 -1.64 11.87 -0.87
CA VAL A 100 -2.10 10.64 -0.23
C VAL A 100 -3.56 10.40 -0.60
N ASN A 101 -3.87 9.23 -1.16
CA ASN A 101 -5.26 8.79 -1.32
C ASN A 101 -5.76 8.26 0.03
N ALA A 102 -6.57 9.07 0.71
CA ALA A 102 -7.12 8.78 2.04
C ALA A 102 -8.66 8.70 2.02
N SER A 103 -9.26 8.23 0.92
CA SER A 103 -10.72 8.21 0.72
C SER A 103 -11.41 6.96 1.26
N LEU A 104 -10.66 5.89 1.63
CA LEU A 104 -11.20 4.61 2.04
C LEU A 104 -11.17 4.46 3.56
N GLY A 105 -12.25 3.96 4.16
CA GLY A 105 -12.25 3.60 5.56
C GLY A 105 -11.30 2.43 5.85
N PHE A 106 -10.71 2.40 7.04
CA PHE A 106 -9.68 1.38 7.35
C PHE A 106 -10.18 -0.07 7.23
N LYS A 107 -11.49 -0.33 7.32
CA LYS A 107 -12.11 -1.64 7.13
C LYS A 107 -12.49 -1.96 5.68
N ASP A 108 -12.43 -0.98 4.79
CA ASP A 108 -12.84 -1.12 3.39
C ASP A 108 -11.78 -1.85 2.53
N ILE A 109 -11.24 -2.96 3.04
CA ILE A 109 -10.10 -3.67 2.41
C ILE A 109 -10.44 -4.31 1.06
N ASP A 110 -11.70 -4.62 0.79
CA ASP A 110 -12.13 -5.06 -0.55
C ASP A 110 -12.00 -3.92 -1.55
N LYS A 111 -12.49 -2.73 -1.19
CA LYS A 111 -12.35 -1.53 -2.02
C LYS A 111 -10.88 -1.11 -2.18
N LEU A 112 -10.06 -1.30 -1.13
CA LEU A 112 -8.62 -1.07 -1.22
C LEU A 112 -8.00 -2.02 -2.25
N ALA A 113 -8.26 -3.32 -2.16
CA ALA A 113 -7.75 -4.30 -3.10
C ALA A 113 -8.22 -4.01 -4.55
N ASP A 114 -9.48 -3.61 -4.74
CA ASP A 114 -10.03 -3.22 -6.05
C ASP A 114 -9.30 -1.98 -6.61
N SER A 115 -9.08 -0.97 -5.76
CA SER A 115 -8.35 0.24 -6.14
C SER A 115 -6.91 -0.06 -6.53
N LEU A 116 -6.20 -0.87 -5.73
CA LEU A 116 -4.82 -1.26 -5.99
C LEU A 116 -4.67 -2.07 -7.28
N LEU A 117 -5.65 -2.91 -7.63
CA LEU A 117 -5.63 -3.72 -8.85
C LEU A 117 -6.23 -2.99 -10.07
N SER A 118 -6.65 -1.74 -9.92
CA SER A 118 -7.24 -0.97 -11.02
C SER A 118 -6.25 -0.79 -12.19
N PRO A 119 -6.75 -0.59 -13.42
CA PRO A 119 -5.90 -0.36 -14.59
C PRO A 119 -4.90 0.78 -14.44
N ASN A 120 -5.22 1.79 -13.62
CA ASN A 120 -4.39 2.98 -13.41
C ASN A 120 -3.03 2.67 -12.75
N TYR A 121 -2.91 1.50 -12.08
CA TYR A 121 -1.68 1.13 -11.35
C TYR A 121 -0.97 -0.10 -11.92
N ARG A 122 -1.29 -0.53 -13.16
CA ARG A 122 -0.74 -1.77 -13.75
C ARG A 122 0.78 -1.80 -13.88
N SER A 123 1.43 -0.64 -13.98
CA SER A 123 2.89 -0.52 -14.14
C SER A 123 3.50 0.36 -13.05
N SER A 124 2.90 0.39 -11.88
CA SER A 124 3.21 1.35 -10.83
C SER A 124 3.84 0.71 -9.60
N VAL A 125 4.61 1.50 -8.87
CA VAL A 125 4.96 1.26 -7.46
C VAL A 125 3.95 1.99 -6.60
N VAL A 126 3.14 1.24 -5.85
CA VAL A 126 2.11 1.80 -4.98
C VAL A 126 2.46 1.50 -3.53
N VAL A 127 2.51 2.54 -2.69
CA VAL A 127 2.80 2.39 -1.26
C VAL A 127 1.53 2.56 -0.44
N VAL A 128 1.32 1.68 0.52
CA VAL A 128 0.13 1.63 1.38
C VAL A 128 0.55 1.59 2.83
N ALA A 129 0.11 2.54 3.65
CA ALA A 129 0.26 2.47 5.11
C ALA A 129 -1.09 2.12 5.74
N TRP A 130 -1.16 1.03 6.50
CA TRP A 130 -2.42 0.54 7.05
C TRP A 130 -2.24 -0.11 8.43
N GLU A 131 -3.26 -0.80 8.91
CA GLU A 131 -3.23 -1.63 10.11
C GLU A 131 -2.73 -3.03 9.75
N HIS A 132 -1.82 -3.60 10.55
CA HIS A 132 -1.08 -4.83 10.21
C HIS A 132 -1.96 -6.04 9.84
N ALA A 133 -3.03 -6.31 10.62
CA ALA A 133 -3.91 -7.45 10.32
C ALA A 133 -4.71 -7.21 9.01
N LEU A 134 -5.04 -5.96 8.72
CA LEU A 134 -5.74 -5.58 7.49
C LEU A 134 -4.79 -5.53 6.28
N VAL A 135 -3.51 -5.20 6.48
CA VAL A 135 -2.46 -5.38 5.46
C VAL A 135 -2.33 -6.85 5.10
N GLU A 136 -2.20 -7.72 6.11
CA GLU A 136 -2.15 -9.17 5.89
C GLU A 136 -3.34 -9.66 5.08
N GLU A 137 -4.55 -9.28 5.49
CA GLU A 137 -5.78 -9.70 4.83
C GLU A 137 -5.87 -9.15 3.39
N THR A 138 -5.47 -7.89 3.16
CA THR A 138 -5.43 -7.28 1.83
C THR A 138 -4.44 -8.02 0.92
N ALA A 139 -3.23 -8.33 1.41
CA ALA A 139 -2.23 -9.08 0.66
C ALA A 139 -2.75 -10.47 0.26
N ARG A 140 -3.35 -11.21 1.21
CA ARG A 140 -3.96 -12.53 0.95
C ARG A 140 -5.06 -12.46 -0.11
N ARG A 141 -5.90 -11.43 -0.04
CA ARG A 141 -6.98 -11.22 -1.03
C ARG A 141 -6.44 -10.98 -2.42
N ILE A 142 -5.43 -10.11 -2.56
CA ILE A 142 -4.82 -9.80 -3.84
C ILE A 142 -4.16 -11.06 -4.42
N VAL A 143 -3.35 -11.76 -3.64
CA VAL A 143 -2.68 -12.99 -4.07
C VAL A 143 -3.70 -14.03 -4.53
N LYS A 144 -4.75 -14.29 -3.72
CA LYS A 144 -5.83 -15.23 -4.06
C LYS A 144 -6.60 -14.86 -5.33
N ARG A 145 -6.97 -13.58 -5.48
CA ARG A 145 -7.71 -13.08 -6.67
C ARG A 145 -6.94 -13.27 -7.97
N LEU A 146 -5.62 -13.30 -7.89
CA LEU A 146 -4.72 -13.47 -9.04
C LEU A 146 -4.19 -14.92 -9.15
N GLY A 147 -4.87 -15.87 -8.53
CA GLY A 147 -4.58 -17.31 -8.64
C GLY A 147 -3.33 -17.77 -7.88
N GLY A 148 -2.73 -16.91 -7.04
CA GLY A 148 -1.60 -17.28 -6.19
C GLY A 148 -2.03 -18.00 -4.91
N ASP A 149 -1.04 -18.56 -4.21
CA ASP A 149 -1.25 -19.24 -2.93
C ASP A 149 -1.31 -18.20 -1.78
N ALA A 150 -2.52 -17.95 -1.27
CA ALA A 150 -2.76 -17.04 -0.16
C ALA A 150 -2.11 -17.52 1.16
N SER A 151 -1.75 -18.81 1.29
CA SER A 151 -1.06 -19.34 2.46
C SER A 151 0.41 -18.89 2.52
N SER A 152 0.98 -18.47 1.40
CA SER A 152 2.32 -17.88 1.33
C SER A 152 2.43 -16.54 2.07
N VAL A 153 1.30 -15.86 2.35
CA VAL A 153 1.27 -14.64 3.14
C VAL A 153 1.23 -15.00 4.62
N PRO A 154 2.31 -14.79 5.39
CA PRO A 154 2.35 -15.14 6.80
C PRO A 154 1.43 -14.25 7.62
N LYS A 155 1.16 -14.67 8.86
CA LYS A 155 0.49 -13.82 9.83
C LYS A 155 1.42 -12.69 10.27
N TRP A 156 0.91 -11.47 10.28
CA TRP A 156 1.68 -10.32 10.77
C TRP A 156 1.65 -10.27 12.29
N ALA A 157 2.80 -10.43 12.93
CA ALA A 157 2.90 -10.38 14.39
C ALA A 157 2.58 -8.98 14.92
N SER A 158 1.76 -8.90 15.97
CA SER A 158 1.30 -7.60 16.52
C SER A 158 2.42 -6.74 17.12
N ALA A 159 3.56 -7.34 17.46
CA ALA A 159 4.76 -6.63 17.94
C ALA A 159 5.68 -6.18 16.80
N ASP A 160 5.44 -6.61 15.55
CA ASP A 160 6.29 -6.31 14.41
C ASP A 160 5.86 -4.98 13.75
N PHE A 161 6.74 -4.00 13.78
CA PHE A 161 6.60 -2.71 13.11
C PHE A 161 7.59 -2.55 11.95
N ASP A 162 8.44 -3.56 11.69
CA ASP A 162 9.55 -3.45 10.74
C ASP A 162 9.32 -4.21 9.43
N SER A 163 8.30 -5.05 9.36
CA SER A 163 7.97 -5.77 8.14
C SER A 163 7.38 -4.86 7.07
N ILE A 164 7.74 -5.15 5.83
CA ILE A 164 7.11 -4.63 4.62
C ILE A 164 6.54 -5.82 3.87
N TYR A 165 5.23 -5.82 3.60
CA TYR A 165 4.60 -6.82 2.74
C TYR A 165 4.60 -6.32 1.31
N VAL A 166 5.18 -7.10 0.40
CA VAL A 166 5.33 -6.75 -1.01
C VAL A 166 4.56 -7.74 -1.86
N VAL A 167 3.59 -7.25 -2.62
CA VAL A 167 2.94 -8.02 -3.67
C VAL A 167 3.40 -7.50 -5.02
N ARG A 168 3.99 -8.37 -5.84
CA ARG A 168 4.33 -8.05 -7.23
C ARG A 168 3.33 -8.73 -8.15
N VAL A 169 2.74 -7.95 -9.04
CA VAL A 169 1.77 -8.44 -10.02
C VAL A 169 2.36 -8.30 -11.41
N THR A 170 2.61 -9.43 -12.06
CA THR A 170 3.06 -9.46 -13.46
C THR A 170 1.88 -9.81 -14.34
N ARG A 171 1.69 -9.05 -15.42
CA ARG A 171 0.63 -9.28 -16.41
C ARG A 171 1.29 -9.53 -17.76
N ARG A 172 1.00 -10.69 -18.37
CA ARG A 172 1.54 -11.10 -19.68
C ARG A 172 0.45 -11.78 -20.48
N ALA A 173 0.28 -11.38 -21.73
CA ALA A 173 -0.66 -12.01 -22.67
C ALA A 173 -2.06 -12.25 -22.06
N GLY A 174 -2.60 -11.29 -21.32
CA GLY A 174 -3.92 -11.39 -20.67
C GLY A 174 -3.95 -12.19 -19.36
N THR A 175 -2.84 -12.82 -18.96
CA THR A 175 -2.73 -13.53 -17.69
C THR A 175 -2.08 -12.65 -16.63
N SER A 176 -2.62 -12.65 -15.41
CA SER A 176 -2.07 -11.93 -14.25
C SER A 176 -1.63 -12.93 -13.20
N VAL A 177 -0.41 -12.77 -12.68
CA VAL A 177 0.15 -13.60 -11.62
C VAL A 177 0.67 -12.70 -10.50
N ALA A 178 0.34 -13.05 -9.25
CA ALA A 178 0.86 -12.38 -8.07
C ALA A 178 1.94 -13.22 -7.39
N SER A 179 3.03 -12.58 -6.98
CA SER A 179 3.99 -13.12 -6.02
C SER A 179 4.01 -12.28 -4.76
N PHE A 180 4.36 -12.89 -3.64
CA PHE A 180 4.42 -12.26 -2.33
C PHE A 180 5.81 -12.40 -1.73
N ALA A 181 6.28 -11.34 -1.05
CA ALA A 181 7.53 -11.35 -0.28
C ALA A 181 7.37 -10.52 1.00
N VAL A 182 8.14 -10.86 2.03
CA VAL A 182 8.33 -10.02 3.21
C VAL A 182 9.71 -9.40 3.15
N GLU A 183 9.75 -8.07 3.24
CA GLU A 183 10.97 -7.29 3.39
C GLU A 183 10.99 -6.61 4.77
N ARG A 184 12.04 -5.87 5.07
CA ARG A 184 12.22 -5.15 6.33
C ARG A 184 12.47 -3.68 6.08
N GLU A 185 11.90 -2.81 6.95
CA GLU A 185 12.25 -1.39 6.96
C GLU A 185 13.68 -1.17 7.45
N GLY A 186 14.14 -1.98 8.41
CA GLY A 186 15.41 -1.79 9.11
C GLY A 186 15.36 -0.62 10.08
N LEU A 187 14.16 -0.26 10.54
CA LEU A 187 13.91 0.92 11.39
C LEU A 187 13.59 0.56 12.86
N ASN A 188 13.88 -0.67 13.29
CA ASN A 188 13.75 -1.02 14.69
C ASN A 188 14.72 -0.20 15.55
N GLY A 189 14.28 0.15 16.77
CA GLY A 189 15.12 0.91 17.71
C GLY A 189 15.18 2.40 17.47
N GLN A 190 14.20 2.98 16.74
CA GLN A 190 14.07 4.44 16.64
C GLN A 190 13.94 5.07 18.02
N SER A 191 14.44 6.32 18.16
CA SER A 191 14.38 7.08 19.40
C SER A 191 12.96 7.20 19.94
N THR A 192 12.78 7.05 21.25
CA THR A 192 11.52 7.34 21.95
C THR A 192 11.36 8.81 22.30
N ALA A 193 12.41 9.62 22.13
CA ALA A 193 12.32 11.09 22.26
C ALA A 193 11.65 11.66 21.00
N CYS A 194 10.82 12.68 21.20
CA CYS A 194 10.21 13.38 20.07
C CYS A 194 11.27 14.15 19.26
N PRO A 195 11.13 14.22 17.92
CA PRO A 195 12.09 14.89 17.03
C PRO A 195 11.98 16.42 17.07
N VAL A 196 11.13 16.96 17.93
CA VAL A 196 10.95 18.40 18.16
C VAL A 196 11.73 18.83 19.41
N ARG A 197 12.39 19.97 19.32
CA ARG A 197 13.10 20.61 20.43
C ARG A 197 12.38 21.88 20.85
#